data_ac878d3d4793f544ea1266c4e2d97e5e
#
_entry.id   ac878d3d4793f544ea1266c4e2d97e5e
#
_cell.length_a   1.000
_cell.length_b   1.000
_cell.length_c   1.000
_cell.angle_alpha   90.00
_cell.angle_beta   90.00
_cell.angle_gamma   90.00
#
_symmetry.space_group_name_H-M   'P 1'
#
loop_
_entity.id
_entity.type
_entity.pdbx_description
1 polymer ?
#
loop_
_entity_poly.entity_id
_entity_poly.type
_entity_poly.pdbx_seq_one_letter_code
_entity_poly.pdbx_strand_id
1 'polypeptide(L)'
;MSLSAGRLRHKVTIQEPRQQQNPDTGAIRTVWVDFAPDVAAEIAPLSVREFIASSQMQSQITARITIRYRTGLTAQMRILHPSTGKIYNPAGWLADQDSGLEYLTAPCSEGANQGD
;
A
#
# COMPACT_ATOMS: atom_id res chain seq x y z
N MET A 1 3.64 15.37 15.06
CA MET A 1 4.24 16.14 13.95
C MET A 1 3.35 16.01 12.74
N SER A 2 2.88 17.12 12.21
CA SER A 2 2.02 17.06 11.04
C SER A 2 2.85 16.93 9.76
N LEU A 3 2.32 16.20 8.81
CA LEU A 3 2.97 16.00 7.53
C LEU A 3 2.64 17.17 6.61
N SER A 4 3.67 17.73 5.98
CA SER A 4 3.46 18.78 5.00
C SER A 4 2.78 18.22 3.76
N ALA A 5 1.79 18.94 3.23
CA ALA A 5 1.10 18.50 2.00
C ALA A 5 2.08 18.34 0.83
N GLY A 6 3.18 19.12 0.83
CA GLY A 6 4.20 19.02 -0.22
C GLY A 6 4.96 17.71 -0.21
N ARG A 7 4.91 16.93 0.86
CA ARG A 7 5.54 15.60 0.91
C ARG A 7 4.71 14.53 0.20
N LEU A 8 3.44 14.78 -0.03
CA LEU A 8 2.56 13.84 -0.72
C LEU A 8 2.65 14.11 -2.23
N ARG A 9 3.81 13.83 -2.80
CA ARG A 9 4.16 14.21 -4.17
C ARG A 9 3.72 13.21 -5.22
N HIS A 10 3.46 11.99 -4.82
CA HIS A 10 3.15 10.90 -5.75
C HIS A 10 1.66 10.66 -5.77
N LYS A 11 1.20 10.13 -6.89
CA LYS A 11 -0.17 9.66 -7.01
C LYS A 11 -0.16 8.15 -7.09
N VAL A 12 -0.93 7.51 -6.25
CA VAL A 12 -1.03 6.06 -6.22
C VAL A 12 -2.50 5.65 -6.34
N THR A 13 -2.72 4.43 -6.77
CA THR A 13 -4.06 3.83 -6.81
C THR A 13 -4.08 2.70 -5.80
N ILE A 14 -5.03 2.74 -4.89
CA ILE A 14 -5.23 1.65 -3.93
C ILE A 14 -6.24 0.71 -4.54
N GLN A 15 -5.87 -0.57 -4.63
CA GLN A 15 -6.69 -1.60 -5.26
C GLN A 15 -7.07 -2.65 -4.23
N GLU A 16 -8.28 -3.20 -4.39
CA GLU A 16 -8.75 -4.27 -3.52
C GLU A 16 -8.93 -5.54 -4.33
N PRO A 17 -8.74 -6.71 -3.70
CA PRO A 17 -8.99 -7.98 -4.38
C PRO A 17 -10.48 -8.30 -4.43
N ARG A 18 -10.93 -8.82 -5.55
CA ARG A 18 -12.30 -9.28 -5.74
C ARG A 18 -12.28 -10.68 -6.33
N GLN A 19 -13.17 -11.51 -5.85
CA GLN A 19 -13.35 -12.85 -6.40
C GLN A 19 -14.26 -12.76 -7.63
N GLN A 20 -13.80 -13.36 -8.72
CA GLN A 20 -14.57 -13.43 -9.95
C GLN A 20 -14.70 -14.88 -10.36
N GLN A 21 -15.93 -15.32 -10.57
CA GLN A 21 -16.23 -16.69 -10.98
C GLN A 21 -16.48 -16.73 -12.48
N ASN A 22 -15.83 -17.67 -13.16
CA ASN A 22 -16.12 -17.94 -14.55
C ASN A 22 -17.44 -18.71 -14.65
N PRO A 23 -18.48 -18.16 -15.30
CA PRO A 23 -19.79 -18.83 -15.34
C PRO A 23 -19.78 -20.14 -16.13
N ASP A 24 -18.80 -20.31 -17.03
CA ASP A 24 -18.73 -21.53 -17.86
C ASP A 24 -18.05 -22.67 -17.13
N THR A 25 -16.96 -22.40 -16.41
CA THR A 25 -16.14 -23.44 -15.78
C THR A 25 -16.33 -23.49 -14.27
N GLY A 26 -16.89 -22.46 -13.65
CA GLY A 26 -16.99 -22.37 -12.20
C GLY A 26 -15.67 -21.98 -11.52
N ALA A 27 -14.60 -21.79 -12.29
CA ALA A 27 -13.33 -21.42 -11.71
C ALA A 27 -13.39 -20.03 -11.07
N ILE A 28 -12.75 -19.90 -9.92
CA ILE A 28 -12.70 -18.64 -9.18
C ILE A 28 -11.28 -18.09 -9.28
N ARG A 29 -11.17 -16.80 -9.62
CA ARG A 29 -9.87 -16.12 -9.63
C ARG A 29 -9.99 -14.79 -8.91
N THR A 30 -8.87 -14.29 -8.44
CA THR A 30 -8.81 -12.97 -7.83
C THR A 30 -8.49 -11.94 -8.90
N VAL A 31 -9.29 -10.87 -8.94
CA VAL A 31 -9.03 -9.72 -9.79
C VAL A 31 -8.84 -8.51 -8.89
N TRP A 32 -8.06 -7.54 -9.36
CA TRP A 32 -7.80 -6.32 -8.61
C TRP A 32 -8.61 -5.18 -9.21
N VAL A 33 -9.37 -4.51 -8.37
CA VAL A 33 -10.18 -3.38 -8.79
C VAL A 33 -9.77 -2.15 -8.01
N ASP A 34 -9.94 -0.99 -8.62
CA ASP A 34 -9.56 0.28 -7.99
C ASP A 34 -10.51 0.57 -6.84
N PHE A 35 -9.95 0.67 -5.65
CA PHE A 35 -10.69 1.13 -4.47
C PHE A 35 -10.62 2.64 -4.36
N ALA A 36 -9.42 3.21 -4.55
CA ALA A 36 -9.20 4.65 -4.45
C ALA A 36 -8.11 5.05 -5.47
N PRO A 37 -8.51 5.63 -6.61
CA PRO A 37 -7.55 6.14 -7.58
C PRO A 37 -7.05 7.52 -7.20
N ASP A 38 -5.88 7.90 -7.73
CA ASP A 38 -5.31 9.25 -7.61
C ASP A 38 -5.15 9.71 -6.17
N VAL A 39 -4.69 8.83 -5.31
CA VAL A 39 -4.43 9.16 -3.90
C VAL A 39 -3.06 9.81 -3.79
N ALA A 40 -3.00 11.01 -3.21
CA ALA A 40 -1.72 11.67 -2.96
C ALA A 40 -0.96 10.91 -1.88
N ALA A 41 0.30 10.61 -2.13
CA ALA A 41 1.09 9.76 -1.25
C ALA A 41 2.55 10.22 -1.18
N GLU A 42 3.16 9.95 -0.04
CA GLU A 42 4.62 9.98 0.11
C GLU A 42 5.12 8.54 0.05
N ILE A 43 6.10 8.29 -0.80
CA ILE A 43 6.75 6.99 -0.90
C ILE A 43 8.17 7.16 -0.39
N ALA A 44 8.47 6.55 0.74
CA ALA A 44 9.77 6.67 1.39
C ALA A 44 10.45 5.31 1.44
N PRO A 45 11.44 5.06 0.58
CA PRO A 45 12.20 3.81 0.67
C PRO A 45 12.92 3.73 2.00
N LEU A 46 13.06 2.55 2.53
CA LEU A 46 13.84 2.35 3.75
C LEU A 46 15.31 2.63 3.47
N SER A 47 16.00 3.19 4.46
CA SER A 47 17.44 3.31 4.41
C SER A 47 18.08 1.91 4.47
N VAL A 48 19.35 1.81 4.08
CA VAL A 48 20.08 0.53 4.18
C VAL A 48 20.05 0.02 5.61
N ARG A 49 20.23 0.89 6.58
CA ARG A 49 20.22 0.52 7.98
C ARG A 49 18.87 -0.06 8.42
N GLU A 50 17.78 0.60 8.01
CA GLU A 50 16.44 0.13 8.33
C GLU A 50 16.14 -1.19 7.65
N PHE A 51 16.60 -1.34 6.41
CA PHE A 51 16.40 -2.58 5.67
C PHE A 51 17.10 -3.76 6.34
N ILE A 52 18.35 -3.56 6.80
CA ILE A 52 19.09 -4.61 7.49
C ILE A 52 18.38 -5.01 8.77
N ALA A 53 17.89 -4.03 9.55
CA ALA A 53 17.15 -4.32 10.77
C ALA A 53 15.88 -5.11 10.48
N SER A 54 15.18 -4.76 9.42
CA SER A 54 13.97 -5.48 9.00
C SER A 54 14.28 -6.92 8.60
N SER A 55 15.37 -7.12 7.86
CA SER A 55 15.78 -8.45 7.43
C SER A 55 16.08 -9.36 8.61
N GLN A 56 16.70 -8.83 9.65
CA GLN A 56 16.98 -9.59 10.85
C GLN A 56 15.71 -10.05 11.56
N MET A 57 14.61 -9.32 11.36
CA MET A 57 13.30 -9.67 11.88
C MET A 57 12.46 -10.45 10.87
N GLN A 58 13.07 -10.92 9.80
CA GLN A 58 12.41 -11.64 8.71
C GLN A 58 11.33 -10.82 8.02
N SER A 59 11.47 -9.52 8.04
CA SER A 59 10.54 -8.62 7.36
C SER A 59 11.03 -8.37 5.95
N GLN A 60 10.09 -8.26 5.03
CA GLN A 60 10.38 -7.89 3.64
C GLN A 60 10.01 -6.45 3.33
N ILE A 61 9.82 -5.64 4.36
CA ILE A 61 9.44 -4.25 4.19
C ILE A 61 10.59 -3.50 3.54
N THR A 62 10.29 -2.80 2.45
CA THR A 62 11.28 -2.02 1.71
C THR A 62 10.94 -0.55 1.63
N ALA A 63 9.70 -0.18 1.91
CA ALA A 63 9.25 1.21 1.80
C ALA A 63 8.14 1.51 2.78
N ARG A 64 7.95 2.79 3.07
CA ARG A 64 6.78 3.28 3.80
C ARG A 64 6.01 4.22 2.90
N ILE A 65 4.70 4.03 2.82
CA ILE A 65 3.83 4.89 2.03
C ILE A 65 2.88 5.58 2.97
N THR A 66 2.86 6.90 2.91
CA THR A 66 2.01 7.73 3.77
C THR A 66 0.97 8.43 2.92
N ILE A 67 -0.28 8.35 3.34
CA ILE A 67 -1.40 9.04 2.69
C ILE A 67 -2.19 9.80 3.76
N ARG A 68 -3.11 10.65 3.30
CA ARG A 68 -4.05 11.26 4.24
C ARG A 68 -5.00 10.20 4.79
N TYR A 69 -5.46 10.41 6.00
CA TYR A 69 -6.37 9.48 6.65
C TYR A 69 -7.61 9.24 5.80
N ARG A 70 -8.01 7.99 5.72
CA ARG A 70 -9.28 7.58 5.13
C ARG A 70 -9.70 6.25 5.71
N THR A 71 -10.99 5.97 5.63
CA THR A 71 -11.55 4.72 6.16
C THR A 71 -11.62 3.66 5.07
N GLY A 72 -11.83 2.42 5.48
CA GLY A 72 -12.07 1.32 4.57
C GLY A 72 -10.82 0.60 4.08
N LEU A 73 -9.64 1.00 4.53
CA LEU A 73 -8.39 0.38 4.10
C LEU A 73 -8.10 -0.88 4.88
N THR A 74 -7.62 -1.91 4.20
CA THR A 74 -7.25 -3.18 4.81
C THR A 74 -5.87 -3.61 4.32
N ALA A 75 -5.25 -4.54 5.05
CA ALA A 75 -3.95 -5.09 4.67
C ALA A 75 -4.04 -6.01 3.45
N GLN A 76 -5.24 -6.36 3.01
CA GLN A 76 -5.42 -7.17 1.80
C GLN A 76 -5.35 -6.34 0.53
N MET A 77 -5.42 -5.03 0.65
CA MET A 77 -5.31 -4.12 -0.49
C MET A 77 -3.87 -3.99 -0.92
N ARG A 78 -3.67 -3.56 -2.17
CA ARG A 78 -2.33 -3.26 -2.68
C ARG A 78 -2.31 -1.83 -3.20
N ILE A 79 -1.11 -1.29 -3.32
CA ILE A 79 -0.89 0.07 -3.80
C ILE A 79 -0.15 0.00 -5.12
N LEU A 80 -0.74 0.57 -6.17
CA LEU A 80 -0.13 0.66 -7.47
C LEU A 80 0.39 2.08 -7.68
N HIS A 81 1.65 2.20 -8.07
CA HIS A 81 2.24 3.48 -8.42
C HIS A 81 2.31 3.56 -9.95
N PRO A 82 1.34 4.20 -10.62
CA PRO A 82 1.23 4.09 -12.08
C PRO A 82 2.43 4.65 -12.83
N SER A 83 3.07 5.69 -12.30
CA SER A 83 4.18 6.31 -13.04
C SER A 83 5.41 5.41 -13.12
N THR A 84 5.59 4.47 -12.20
CA THR A 84 6.71 3.51 -12.25
C THR A 84 6.25 2.09 -12.52
N GLY A 85 4.96 1.82 -12.40
CA GLY A 85 4.42 0.47 -12.50
C GLY A 85 4.67 -0.40 -11.30
N LYS A 86 5.24 0.12 -10.23
CA LYS A 86 5.54 -0.67 -9.03
C LYS A 86 4.27 -0.97 -8.25
N ILE A 87 4.26 -2.15 -7.65
CA ILE A 87 3.19 -2.59 -6.77
C ILE A 87 3.76 -2.75 -5.37
N TYR A 88 3.06 -2.18 -4.39
CA TYR A 88 3.45 -2.24 -2.99
C TYR A 88 2.36 -2.98 -2.22
N ASN A 89 2.79 -3.84 -1.31
CA ASN A 89 1.89 -4.65 -0.50
C ASN A 89 1.97 -4.18 0.94
N PRO A 90 0.96 -3.45 1.45
CA PRO A 90 1.01 -2.96 2.82
C PRO A 90 0.87 -4.09 3.83
N ALA A 91 1.68 -4.04 4.87
CA ALA A 91 1.55 -4.95 6.00
C ALA A 91 0.43 -4.53 6.94
N GLY A 92 0.03 -3.27 6.85
CA GLY A 92 -1.05 -2.71 7.65
C GLY A 92 -1.09 -1.21 7.44
N TRP A 93 -2.04 -0.55 8.05
CA TRP A 93 -2.21 0.89 7.97
C TRP A 93 -2.13 1.46 9.39
N LEU A 94 -1.10 2.27 9.64
CA LEU A 94 -0.82 2.80 10.96
C LEU A 94 -1.24 4.27 11.03
N ALA A 95 -2.03 4.61 12.03
CA ALA A 95 -2.48 5.98 12.25
C ALA A 95 -1.34 6.85 12.78
N ASP A 96 -1.44 8.16 12.55
CA ASP A 96 -0.47 9.10 13.08
C ASP A 96 -0.50 9.13 14.61
N GLN A 97 0.63 9.54 15.21
CA GLN A 97 0.79 9.49 16.66
C GLN A 97 -0.01 10.58 17.38
N ASP A 98 -0.33 11.65 16.70
CA ASP A 98 -0.98 12.79 17.34
C ASP A 98 -2.49 12.56 17.50
N SER A 99 -3.23 12.54 16.40
CA SER A 99 -4.68 12.42 16.45
C SER A 99 -5.19 11.06 16.00
N GLY A 100 -4.40 10.35 15.20
CA GLY A 100 -4.84 9.12 14.57
C GLY A 100 -5.79 9.35 13.41
N LEU A 101 -6.06 10.61 13.05
CA LEU A 101 -7.08 10.96 12.05
C LEU A 101 -6.53 11.83 10.92
N GLU A 102 -5.22 12.08 10.88
CA GLU A 102 -4.65 12.93 9.84
C GLU A 102 -3.97 12.14 8.73
N TYR A 103 -3.20 11.13 9.10
CA TYR A 103 -2.38 10.37 8.15
C TYR A 103 -2.41 8.90 8.48
N LEU A 104 -2.18 8.11 7.43
CA LEU A 104 -1.95 6.66 7.58
C LEU A 104 -0.63 6.34 6.93
N THR A 105 0.19 5.55 7.61
CA THR A 105 1.46 5.07 7.08
C THR A 105 1.41 3.56 6.95
N ALA A 106 1.75 3.08 5.77
CA ALA A 106 1.75 1.65 5.48
C ALA A 106 3.18 1.19 5.23
N PRO A 107 3.74 0.36 6.13
CA PRO A 107 4.98 -0.34 5.79
C PRO A 107 4.67 -1.36 4.70
N CYS A 108 5.44 -1.32 3.62
CA CYS A 108 5.13 -2.08 2.42
C CYS A 108 6.30 -2.91 1.96
N SER A 109 6.00 -4.09 1.44
CA SER A 109 6.94 -4.85 0.61
C SER A 109 6.67 -4.53 -0.85
N GLU A 110 7.71 -4.61 -1.68
CA GLU A 110 7.57 -4.44 -3.12
C GLU A 110 7.44 -5.81 -3.77
N GLY A 111 6.71 -5.85 -4.88
CA GLY A 111 6.61 -7.03 -5.68
C GLY A 111 5.22 -7.21 -6.23
N ALA A 112 5.12 -8.00 -7.27
CA ALA A 112 3.85 -8.25 -7.91
C ALA A 112 3.02 -9.20 -7.05
N ASN A 113 1.98 -8.66 -6.42
CA ASN A 113 0.96 -9.50 -5.81
C ASN A 113 -0.08 -9.75 -6.89
N GLN A 114 -0.02 -10.92 -7.48
CA GLN A 114 -0.89 -11.27 -8.59
C GLN A 114 -2.31 -11.60 -8.17
N GLY A 115 -2.51 -11.93 -6.91
CA GLY A 115 -3.83 -12.27 -6.41
C GLY A 115 -4.35 -13.60 -6.91
N ASP A 116 -3.50 -14.44 -7.37
CA ASP A 116 -3.89 -15.75 -7.91
C ASP A 116 -4.19 -16.77 -6.84
#